data_0a8985df0fcaeb90390a795897f925a9
#
_entry.id   0a8985df0fcaeb90390a795897f925a9
#
_cell.length_a   1.000
_cell.length_b   1.000
_cell.length_c   1.000
_cell.angle_alpha   90.00
_cell.angle_beta   90.00
_cell.angle_gamma   90.00
#
_symmetry.space_group_name_H-M   'P 1'
#
loop_
_entity.id
_entity.type
_entity.pdbx_description
1 polymer ?
#
loop_
_entity_poly.entity_id
_entity_poly.type
_entity_poly.pdbx_seq_one_letter_code
_entity_poly.pdbx_strand_id
1 'polypeptide(L)'
;MSSPQHSVVLGAGLMGRLLAHSLAQRGHRVEVHEALGPDAQGAAARVAAAMLAPLAESAITELPVVRMGQHALTRWPELMGQLQQPVFFQQNGTLIVWHRQDAGEAQRFEQLLARTHTQLPSLPASQSLDTPSLAACEPALDGRFQRALYLPEEGQLDNRQLLAALLDSLHTHGVALHWQSPKSPSDFAPGTPGQPDWVFDCRGLGARSDWTQLRGVRGEVVRLHAPEVTLLRPTRLIHPRYPIYIAPKEDHVFVIGATEIETEDLSPASVRSTLELLSAAYTVHSGFAEARILEINTQARPTLADNLPAVRCLSPRCVQLNGLYRHGFLIAPAMLDVALEWVEHQSTELAAKFALKFEHV
;
A
#
# COMPACT_ATOMS: atom_id res chain seq x y z
N MET A 1 23.38 30.95 6.16
CA MET A 1 22.56 29.74 5.83
C MET A 1 22.63 28.85 7.05
N SER A 2 21.49 28.45 7.63
CA SER A 2 21.49 27.45 8.70
C SER A 2 22.06 26.13 8.14
N SER A 3 22.85 25.42 8.97
CA SER A 3 23.31 24.07 8.58
C SER A 3 22.14 23.17 8.29
N PRO A 4 22.26 22.25 7.29
CA PRO A 4 21.18 21.31 6.97
C PRO A 4 20.81 20.49 8.20
N GLN A 5 19.52 20.30 8.45
CA GLN A 5 19.03 19.46 9.54
C GLN A 5 19.45 18.00 9.33
N HIS A 6 19.86 17.34 10.40
CA HIS A 6 20.23 15.93 10.38
C HIS A 6 19.03 15.06 10.78
N SER A 7 18.60 14.17 9.89
CA SER A 7 17.47 13.28 10.09
C SER A 7 17.88 11.81 9.99
N VAL A 8 17.46 11.02 10.97
CA VAL A 8 17.62 9.56 10.97
C VAL A 8 16.29 8.90 10.72
N VAL A 9 16.24 7.97 9.78
CA VAL A 9 15.07 7.17 9.46
C VAL A 9 15.36 5.71 9.80
N LEU A 10 14.51 5.09 10.58
CA LEU A 10 14.61 3.70 11.00
C LEU A 10 13.63 2.84 10.18
N GLY A 11 14.17 1.85 9.46
CA GLY A 11 13.45 1.02 8.51
C GLY A 11 13.48 1.56 7.08
N ALA A 12 13.87 0.72 6.11
CA ALA A 12 13.94 1.02 4.68
C ALA A 12 12.80 0.34 3.88
N GLY A 13 11.63 0.18 4.49
CA GLY A 13 10.39 -0.17 3.80
C GLY A 13 9.80 1.00 3.02
N LEU A 14 8.54 0.91 2.61
CA LEU A 14 7.86 1.95 1.83
C LEU A 14 7.92 3.32 2.51
N MET A 15 7.45 3.41 3.77
CA MET A 15 7.39 4.68 4.49
C MET A 15 8.77 5.28 4.71
N GLY A 16 9.74 4.44 5.12
CA GLY A 16 11.10 4.94 5.37
C GLY A 16 11.78 5.47 4.11
N ARG A 17 11.65 4.78 2.97
CA ARG A 17 12.21 5.26 1.69
C ARG A 17 11.54 6.53 1.19
N LEU A 18 10.20 6.61 1.26
CA LEU A 18 9.45 7.81 0.89
C LEU A 18 9.84 9.02 1.74
N LEU A 19 9.90 8.83 3.05
CA LEU A 19 10.24 9.92 3.97
C LEU A 19 11.70 10.35 3.80
N ALA A 20 12.64 9.41 3.73
CA ALA A 20 14.06 9.71 3.51
C ALA A 20 14.29 10.48 2.20
N HIS A 21 13.64 10.04 1.09
CA HIS A 21 13.67 10.74 -0.19
C HIS A 21 13.15 12.17 -0.05
N SER A 22 11.98 12.35 0.56
CA SER A 22 11.35 13.66 0.69
C SER A 22 12.10 14.62 1.60
N LEU A 23 12.74 14.12 2.65
CA LEU A 23 13.61 14.91 3.54
C LEU A 23 14.91 15.32 2.82
N ALA A 24 15.54 14.40 2.08
CA ALA A 24 16.74 14.68 1.32
C ALA A 24 16.51 15.76 0.25
N GLN A 25 15.37 15.69 -0.46
CA GLN A 25 14.97 16.75 -1.41
C GLN A 25 14.77 18.12 -0.74
N ARG A 26 14.42 18.15 0.54
CA ARG A 26 14.29 19.38 1.37
C ARG A 26 15.62 19.87 1.96
N GLY A 27 16.71 19.22 1.59
CA GLY A 27 18.06 19.60 2.03
C GLY A 27 18.46 19.07 3.41
N HIS A 28 17.75 18.11 3.96
CA HIS A 28 18.21 17.41 5.16
C HIS A 28 19.41 16.52 4.83
N ARG A 29 20.35 16.41 5.74
CA ARG A 29 21.30 15.30 5.78
C ARG A 29 20.57 14.09 6.34
N VAL A 30 20.39 13.06 5.54
CA VAL A 30 19.58 11.90 5.91
C VAL A 30 20.43 10.65 6.07
N GLU A 31 20.18 9.90 7.13
CA GLU A 31 20.71 8.56 7.38
C GLU A 31 19.55 7.58 7.53
N VAL A 32 19.67 6.39 6.91
CA VAL A 32 18.65 5.33 7.00
C VAL A 32 19.30 4.10 7.63
N HIS A 33 18.70 3.56 8.68
CA HIS A 33 19.09 2.29 9.30
C HIS A 33 18.06 1.21 9.00
N GLU A 34 18.51 0.10 8.43
CA GLU A 34 17.67 -1.05 8.10
C GLU A 34 18.26 -2.33 8.71
N ALA A 35 17.40 -3.13 9.32
CA ALA A 35 17.80 -4.39 9.95
C ALA A 35 18.26 -5.44 8.94
N LEU A 36 17.74 -5.39 7.72
CA LEU A 36 18.04 -6.33 6.63
C LEU A 36 18.81 -5.66 5.49
N GLY A 37 18.72 -6.20 4.29
CA GLY A 37 19.39 -5.72 3.09
C GLY A 37 18.56 -4.73 2.25
N PRO A 38 19.15 -4.25 1.15
CA PRO A 38 18.56 -3.22 0.28
C PRO A 38 17.32 -3.67 -0.51
N ASP A 39 17.09 -4.95 -0.67
CA ASP A 39 16.05 -5.54 -1.49
C ASP A 39 14.65 -5.55 -0.82
N ALA A 40 14.54 -4.98 0.38
CA ALA A 40 13.31 -4.85 1.17
C ALA A 40 12.59 -6.19 1.45
N GLN A 41 13.30 -7.32 1.53
CA GLN A 41 12.71 -8.65 1.75
C GLN A 41 11.85 -8.72 3.02
N GLY A 42 12.22 -7.99 4.08
CA GLY A 42 11.47 -7.90 5.32
C GLY A 42 10.26 -6.97 5.28
N ALA A 43 10.10 -6.17 4.22
CA ALA A 43 9.04 -5.18 4.15
C ALA A 43 7.74 -5.76 3.57
N ALA A 44 6.60 -5.52 4.24
CA ALA A 44 5.29 -5.89 3.73
C ALA A 44 5.00 -5.29 2.34
N ALA A 45 5.56 -4.13 2.05
CA ALA A 45 5.43 -3.44 0.77
C ALA A 45 5.98 -4.25 -0.42
N ARG A 46 7.01 -5.09 -0.23
CA ARG A 46 7.58 -5.92 -1.30
C ARG A 46 6.59 -6.97 -1.83
N VAL A 47 5.67 -7.42 -0.99
CA VAL A 47 4.68 -8.46 -1.32
C VAL A 47 3.37 -7.87 -1.81
N ALA A 48 3.08 -6.62 -1.47
CA ALA A 48 1.82 -5.96 -1.77
C ALA A 48 1.54 -5.84 -3.28
N ALA A 49 0.26 -5.85 -3.68
CA ALA A 49 -0.16 -5.58 -5.06
C ALA A 49 -0.14 -4.10 -5.44
N ALA A 50 -0.03 -3.21 -4.46
CA ALA A 50 -0.01 -1.76 -4.63
C ALA A 50 -1.20 -1.21 -5.43
N MET A 51 -2.39 -1.68 -5.11
CA MET A 51 -3.64 -1.12 -5.61
C MET A 51 -3.95 0.21 -4.91
N LEU A 52 -4.45 1.16 -5.67
CA LEU A 52 -4.85 2.51 -5.24
C LEU A 52 -6.37 2.62 -5.43
N ALA A 53 -7.12 2.03 -4.53
CA ALA A 53 -8.54 1.76 -4.72
C ALA A 53 -9.37 2.23 -3.50
N PRO A 54 -9.45 3.56 -3.25
CA PRO A 54 -10.10 4.08 -2.04
C PRO A 54 -11.59 3.76 -1.96
N LEU A 55 -12.32 3.79 -3.08
CA LEU A 55 -13.74 3.48 -3.09
C LEU A 55 -13.95 1.97 -2.85
N ALA A 56 -13.20 1.10 -3.55
CA ALA A 56 -13.32 -0.35 -3.35
C ALA A 56 -12.99 -0.77 -1.91
N GLU A 57 -11.98 -0.15 -1.30
CA GLU A 57 -11.62 -0.42 0.10
C GLU A 57 -12.68 0.10 1.08
N SER A 58 -13.46 1.12 0.73
CA SER A 58 -14.48 1.70 1.61
C SER A 58 -15.56 0.72 2.05
N ALA A 59 -15.73 -0.38 1.33
CA ALA A 59 -16.66 -1.44 1.73
C ALA A 59 -16.23 -2.19 3.01
N ILE A 60 -14.95 -2.11 3.38
CA ILE A 60 -14.35 -2.92 4.45
C ILE A 60 -13.40 -2.12 5.35
N THR A 61 -13.29 -0.81 5.16
CA THR A 61 -12.42 0.05 5.97
C THR A 61 -13.11 1.34 6.35
N GLU A 62 -12.52 2.06 7.30
CA GLU A 62 -13.05 3.30 7.84
C GLU A 62 -12.75 4.52 6.93
N LEU A 63 -13.57 5.56 7.05
CA LEU A 63 -13.44 6.80 6.27
C LEU A 63 -12.05 7.47 6.30
N PRO A 64 -11.29 7.46 7.41
CA PRO A 64 -9.92 7.98 7.42
C PRO A 64 -9.03 7.38 6.33
N VAL A 65 -9.08 6.05 6.16
CA VAL A 65 -8.31 5.35 5.12
C VAL A 65 -8.77 5.78 3.72
N VAL A 66 -10.08 5.93 3.52
CA VAL A 66 -10.65 6.36 2.23
C VAL A 66 -10.21 7.78 1.88
N ARG A 67 -10.24 8.72 2.84
CA ARG A 67 -9.77 10.11 2.65
C ARG A 67 -8.29 10.18 2.31
N MET A 68 -7.47 9.44 3.04
CA MET A 68 -6.03 9.31 2.75
C MET A 68 -5.79 8.68 1.39
N GLY A 69 -6.58 7.66 1.02
CA GLY A 69 -6.50 7.02 -0.28
C GLY A 69 -6.91 7.94 -1.44
N GLN A 70 -7.94 8.76 -1.26
CA GLN A 70 -8.33 9.77 -2.24
C GLN A 70 -7.20 10.79 -2.46
N HIS A 71 -6.58 11.27 -1.39
CA HIS A 71 -5.41 12.15 -1.46
C HIS A 71 -4.25 11.48 -2.23
N ALA A 72 -4.02 10.21 -2.00
CA ALA A 72 -2.93 9.47 -2.62
C ALA A 72 -3.07 9.34 -4.14
N LEU A 73 -4.28 9.30 -4.70
CA LEU A 73 -4.50 9.20 -6.15
C LEU A 73 -3.87 10.38 -6.93
N THR A 74 -3.88 11.56 -6.36
CA THR A 74 -3.23 12.75 -6.95
C THR A 74 -1.77 12.86 -6.53
N ARG A 75 -1.45 12.43 -5.33
CA ARG A 75 -0.12 12.60 -4.75
C ARG A 75 0.93 11.63 -5.31
N TRP A 76 0.54 10.40 -5.68
CA TRP A 76 1.47 9.43 -6.27
C TRP A 76 2.11 9.91 -7.57
N PRO A 77 1.36 10.42 -8.58
CA PRO A 77 1.98 10.97 -9.79
C PRO A 77 3.02 12.05 -9.50
N GLU A 78 2.76 12.94 -8.53
CA GLU A 78 3.71 13.98 -8.14
C GLU A 78 4.99 13.39 -7.52
N LEU A 79 4.85 12.42 -6.62
CA LEU A 79 5.98 11.76 -5.98
C LEU A 79 6.82 10.98 -6.99
N MET A 80 6.18 10.23 -7.87
CA MET A 80 6.88 9.46 -8.91
C MET A 80 7.54 10.36 -9.96
N GLY A 81 6.95 11.52 -10.27
CA GLY A 81 7.56 12.52 -11.15
C GLY A 81 8.88 13.10 -10.63
N GLN A 82 9.19 12.90 -9.36
CA GLN A 82 10.45 13.32 -8.74
C GLN A 82 11.54 12.22 -8.78
N LEU A 83 11.18 11.00 -9.17
CA LEU A 83 12.10 9.87 -9.27
C LEU A 83 12.78 9.85 -10.64
N GLN A 84 14.03 9.40 -10.68
CA GLN A 84 14.79 9.29 -11.94
C GLN A 84 14.39 8.06 -12.75
N GLN A 85 14.06 6.98 -12.06
CA GLN A 85 13.62 5.74 -12.69
C GLN A 85 12.10 5.74 -12.87
N PRO A 86 11.60 5.32 -14.04
CA PRO A 86 10.17 5.19 -14.25
C PRO A 86 9.58 4.11 -13.36
N VAL A 87 8.34 4.34 -12.94
CA VAL A 87 7.55 3.37 -12.18
C VAL A 87 6.25 3.14 -12.92
N PHE A 88 5.91 1.89 -13.18
CA PHE A 88 4.60 1.56 -13.73
C PHE A 88 3.50 2.11 -12.83
N PHE A 89 2.68 2.96 -13.40
CA PHE A 89 1.51 3.56 -12.75
C PHE A 89 0.35 3.60 -13.72
N GLN A 90 -0.81 3.24 -13.25
CA GLN A 90 -2.02 3.20 -14.04
C GLN A 90 -3.19 3.67 -13.20
N GLN A 91 -4.00 4.58 -13.75
CA GLN A 91 -5.20 5.14 -13.11
C GLN A 91 -6.37 5.07 -14.10
N ASN A 92 -6.74 3.86 -14.48
CA ASN A 92 -7.79 3.59 -15.45
C ASN A 92 -8.98 2.82 -14.83
N GLY A 93 -9.16 2.96 -13.53
CA GLY A 93 -10.24 2.38 -12.76
C GLY A 93 -9.97 0.95 -12.29
N THR A 94 -10.88 0.46 -11.45
CA THR A 94 -10.94 -0.92 -10.95
C THR A 94 -12.26 -1.56 -11.40
N LEU A 95 -12.24 -2.86 -11.74
CA LEU A 95 -13.42 -3.66 -11.97
C LEU A 95 -13.73 -4.54 -10.76
N ILE A 96 -15.02 -4.62 -10.44
CA ILE A 96 -15.57 -5.57 -9.48
C ILE A 96 -16.45 -6.53 -10.26
N VAL A 97 -16.13 -7.82 -10.24
CA VAL A 97 -16.86 -8.88 -10.93
C VAL A 97 -17.37 -9.94 -9.94
N TRP A 98 -18.41 -10.64 -10.31
CA TRP A 98 -19.00 -11.72 -9.51
C TRP A 98 -19.70 -12.75 -10.38
N HIS A 99 -19.76 -13.99 -9.91
CA HIS A 99 -20.55 -15.02 -10.54
C HIS A 99 -22.04 -14.84 -10.20
N ARG A 100 -22.92 -15.29 -11.06
CA ARG A 100 -24.38 -15.12 -10.91
C ARG A 100 -24.92 -15.52 -9.52
N GLN A 101 -24.36 -16.56 -8.94
CA GLN A 101 -24.73 -17.04 -7.62
C GLN A 101 -24.36 -16.07 -6.48
N ASP A 102 -23.38 -15.20 -6.69
CA ASP A 102 -22.85 -14.27 -5.69
C ASP A 102 -23.47 -12.87 -5.84
N ALA A 103 -24.56 -12.73 -6.64
CA ALA A 103 -25.19 -11.42 -6.90
C ALA A 103 -25.68 -10.70 -5.63
N GLY A 104 -26.09 -11.45 -4.61
CA GLY A 104 -26.49 -10.88 -3.31
C GLY A 104 -25.34 -10.17 -2.58
N GLU A 105 -24.14 -10.75 -2.61
CA GLU A 105 -22.94 -10.13 -2.02
C GLU A 105 -22.51 -8.91 -2.83
N ALA A 106 -22.59 -8.99 -4.16
CA ALA A 106 -22.30 -7.85 -5.03
C ALA A 106 -23.25 -6.66 -4.77
N GLN A 107 -24.54 -6.93 -4.56
CA GLN A 107 -25.52 -5.89 -4.22
C GLN A 107 -25.21 -5.23 -2.86
N ARG A 108 -24.82 -6.02 -1.86
CA ARG A 108 -24.38 -5.46 -0.56
C ARG A 108 -23.15 -4.59 -0.72
N PHE A 109 -22.17 -5.04 -1.50
CA PHE A 109 -20.96 -4.28 -1.79
C PHE A 109 -21.30 -2.96 -2.46
N GLU A 110 -22.13 -2.95 -3.50
CA GLU A 110 -22.59 -1.75 -4.19
C GLU A 110 -23.28 -0.76 -3.24
N GLN A 111 -24.13 -1.25 -2.32
CA GLN A 111 -24.78 -0.40 -1.32
C GLN A 111 -23.77 0.26 -0.36
N LEU A 112 -22.70 -0.45 0.03
CA LEU A 112 -21.64 0.11 0.86
C LEU A 112 -20.89 1.22 0.11
N LEU A 113 -20.55 1.01 -1.16
CA LEU A 113 -19.92 2.03 -2.01
C LEU A 113 -20.81 3.28 -2.14
N ALA A 114 -22.10 3.11 -2.37
CA ALA A 114 -23.07 4.20 -2.49
C ALA A 114 -23.17 5.04 -1.19
N ARG A 115 -23.12 4.39 -0.02
CA ARG A 115 -23.06 5.08 1.28
C ARG A 115 -21.80 5.92 1.41
N THR A 116 -20.65 5.36 1.03
CA THR A 116 -19.38 6.10 1.07
C THR A 116 -19.41 7.30 0.13
N HIS A 117 -19.91 7.14 -1.10
CA HIS A 117 -20.05 8.25 -2.04
C HIS A 117 -20.96 9.36 -1.49
N THR A 118 -22.05 9.01 -0.78
CA THR A 118 -22.90 9.98 -0.10
C THR A 118 -22.15 10.77 0.98
N GLN A 119 -21.23 10.14 1.71
CA GLN A 119 -20.42 10.78 2.76
C GLN A 119 -19.22 11.55 2.21
N LEU A 120 -18.68 11.13 1.07
CA LEU A 120 -17.55 11.71 0.36
C LEU A 120 -17.89 11.89 -1.13
N PRO A 121 -18.70 12.91 -1.49
CA PRO A 121 -19.14 13.13 -2.87
C PRO A 121 -17.99 13.47 -3.84
N SER A 122 -16.82 13.81 -3.31
CA SER A 122 -15.61 14.04 -4.10
C SER A 122 -15.02 12.76 -4.68
N LEU A 123 -15.38 11.58 -4.16
CA LEU A 123 -15.04 10.30 -4.82
C LEU A 123 -16.06 10.03 -5.93
N PRO A 124 -15.62 9.59 -7.13
CA PRO A 124 -16.52 9.19 -8.18
C PRO A 124 -17.44 8.04 -7.74
N ALA A 125 -18.71 8.09 -8.15
CA ALA A 125 -19.62 6.98 -7.91
C ALA A 125 -19.22 5.74 -8.74
N SER A 126 -19.51 4.55 -8.20
CA SER A 126 -19.39 3.31 -8.99
C SER A 126 -20.40 3.30 -10.14
N GLN A 127 -20.01 2.69 -11.26
CA GLN A 127 -20.82 2.56 -12.46
C GLN A 127 -21.16 1.09 -12.69
N SER A 128 -22.45 0.79 -12.78
CA SER A 128 -22.92 -0.56 -13.13
C SER A 128 -22.73 -0.81 -14.62
N LEU A 129 -22.07 -1.92 -14.96
CA LEU A 129 -21.86 -2.37 -16.34
C LEU A 129 -22.69 -3.61 -16.62
N ASP A 130 -23.42 -3.60 -17.75
CA ASP A 130 -24.02 -4.79 -18.37
C ASP A 130 -22.99 -5.52 -19.25
N THR A 131 -23.38 -6.64 -19.87
CA THR A 131 -22.47 -7.44 -20.70
C THR A 131 -21.82 -6.66 -21.84
N PRO A 132 -22.54 -5.87 -22.67
CA PRO A 132 -21.91 -5.07 -23.72
C PRO A 132 -20.95 -4.00 -23.18
N SER A 133 -21.34 -3.29 -22.14
CA SER A 133 -20.52 -2.25 -21.52
C SER A 133 -19.27 -2.83 -20.87
N LEU A 134 -19.39 -4.02 -20.26
CA LEU A 134 -18.25 -4.75 -19.69
C LEU A 134 -17.27 -5.19 -20.79
N ALA A 135 -17.78 -5.77 -21.88
CA ALA A 135 -16.94 -6.19 -23.01
C ALA A 135 -16.19 -4.99 -23.64
N ALA A 136 -16.83 -3.83 -23.74
CA ALA A 136 -16.20 -2.60 -24.22
C ALA A 136 -15.15 -2.07 -23.23
N CYS A 137 -15.42 -2.14 -21.93
CA CYS A 137 -14.52 -1.68 -20.87
C CYS A 137 -13.32 -2.62 -20.69
N GLU A 138 -13.55 -3.93 -20.67
CA GLU A 138 -12.54 -4.97 -20.43
C GLU A 138 -12.77 -6.17 -21.37
N PRO A 139 -12.23 -6.12 -22.59
CA PRO A 139 -12.45 -7.16 -23.60
C PRO A 139 -12.03 -8.57 -23.16
N ALA A 140 -11.04 -8.67 -22.27
CA ALA A 140 -10.61 -9.96 -21.72
C ALA A 140 -11.70 -10.67 -20.89
N LEU A 141 -12.74 -9.96 -20.47
CA LEU A 141 -13.86 -10.49 -19.69
C LEU A 141 -15.14 -10.68 -20.52
N ASP A 142 -15.07 -10.49 -21.83
CA ASP A 142 -16.24 -10.69 -22.71
C ASP A 142 -16.84 -12.09 -22.56
N GLY A 143 -18.16 -12.16 -22.40
CA GLY A 143 -18.91 -13.40 -22.21
C GLY A 143 -18.68 -14.14 -20.89
N ARG A 144 -17.79 -13.64 -20.00
CA ARG A 144 -17.45 -14.31 -18.73
C ARG A 144 -18.37 -13.91 -17.58
N PHE A 145 -18.78 -12.66 -17.55
CA PHE A 145 -19.65 -12.10 -16.51
C PHE A 145 -20.81 -11.34 -17.14
N GLN A 146 -21.98 -11.42 -16.51
CA GLN A 146 -23.19 -10.75 -16.98
C GLN A 146 -23.25 -9.28 -16.54
N ARG A 147 -22.61 -8.96 -15.42
CA ARG A 147 -22.60 -7.63 -14.81
C ARG A 147 -21.26 -7.41 -14.10
N ALA A 148 -20.89 -6.15 -13.99
CA ALA A 148 -19.74 -5.71 -13.21
C ALA A 148 -20.02 -4.32 -12.60
N LEU A 149 -19.20 -3.89 -11.62
CA LEU A 149 -19.09 -2.48 -11.24
C LEU A 149 -17.74 -1.95 -11.72
N TYR A 150 -17.76 -0.80 -12.33
CA TYR A 150 -16.55 -0.04 -12.65
C TYR A 150 -16.40 1.12 -11.66
N LEU A 151 -15.23 1.21 -11.05
CA LEU A 151 -14.86 2.24 -10.11
C LEU A 151 -13.83 3.15 -10.80
N PRO A 152 -14.27 4.32 -11.31
CA PRO A 152 -13.38 5.22 -12.03
C PRO A 152 -12.32 5.84 -11.10
N GLU A 153 -11.24 6.35 -11.72
CA GLU A 153 -10.12 7.03 -11.06
C GLU A 153 -9.30 6.18 -10.09
N GLU A 154 -9.70 4.96 -9.78
CA GLU A 154 -8.85 4.03 -9.06
C GLU A 154 -7.69 3.55 -9.93
N GLY A 155 -6.64 3.04 -9.29
CA GLY A 155 -5.46 2.67 -10.03
C GLY A 155 -4.57 1.66 -9.31
N GLN A 156 -3.34 1.61 -9.77
CA GLN A 156 -2.28 0.76 -9.26
C GLN A 156 -0.91 1.30 -9.63
N LEU A 157 0.11 0.82 -8.96
CA LEU A 157 1.50 0.98 -9.36
C LEU A 157 2.27 -0.34 -9.19
N ASP A 158 3.48 -0.44 -9.75
CA ASP A 158 4.35 -1.57 -9.42
C ASP A 158 5.12 -1.29 -8.13
N ASN A 159 4.85 -2.11 -7.12
CA ASN A 159 5.44 -1.97 -5.80
C ASN A 159 6.96 -2.15 -5.79
N ARG A 160 7.50 -3.02 -6.64
CA ARG A 160 8.93 -3.32 -6.69
C ARG A 160 9.71 -2.28 -7.45
N GLN A 161 9.17 -1.83 -8.58
CA GLN A 161 9.74 -0.71 -9.32
C GLN A 161 9.79 0.54 -8.44
N LEU A 162 8.71 0.85 -7.71
CA LEU A 162 8.72 2.00 -6.79
C LEU A 162 9.76 1.87 -5.68
N LEU A 163 9.85 0.71 -5.04
CA LEU A 163 10.86 0.49 -3.99
C LEU A 163 12.29 0.61 -4.53
N ALA A 164 12.54 0.10 -5.75
CA ALA A 164 13.84 0.24 -6.41
C ALA A 164 14.13 1.69 -6.79
N ALA A 165 13.19 2.38 -7.43
CA ALA A 165 13.34 3.79 -7.83
C ALA A 165 13.57 4.72 -6.65
N LEU A 166 12.89 4.48 -5.52
CA LEU A 166 13.14 5.21 -4.28
C LEU A 166 14.56 4.95 -3.76
N LEU A 167 15.04 3.70 -3.78
CA LEU A 167 16.40 3.38 -3.34
C LEU A 167 17.45 4.08 -4.22
N ASP A 168 17.29 4.04 -5.54
CA ASP A 168 18.17 4.74 -6.48
C ASP A 168 18.17 6.26 -6.19
N SER A 169 17.01 6.82 -5.90
CA SER A 169 16.90 8.23 -5.53
C SER A 169 17.62 8.55 -4.22
N LEU A 170 17.56 7.66 -3.21
CA LEU A 170 18.33 7.84 -1.97
C LEU A 170 19.84 7.89 -2.25
N HIS A 171 20.35 7.00 -3.11
CA HIS A 171 21.75 7.03 -3.54
C HIS A 171 22.10 8.35 -4.25
N THR A 172 21.26 8.80 -5.16
CA THR A 172 21.46 10.05 -5.92
C THR A 172 21.53 11.28 -5.01
N HIS A 173 20.70 11.30 -3.96
CA HIS A 173 20.70 12.40 -2.99
C HIS A 173 21.77 12.26 -1.89
N GLY A 174 22.65 11.27 -1.97
CA GLY A 174 23.73 11.08 -1.00
C GLY A 174 23.25 10.68 0.39
N VAL A 175 22.10 10.03 0.49
CA VAL A 175 21.58 9.49 1.77
C VAL A 175 22.51 8.39 2.27
N ALA A 176 22.91 8.46 3.54
CA ALA A 176 23.72 7.40 4.16
C ALA A 176 22.85 6.19 4.47
N LEU A 177 23.14 5.06 3.85
CA LEU A 177 22.37 3.82 3.98
C LEU A 177 23.15 2.78 4.80
N HIS A 178 22.59 2.40 5.93
CA HIS A 178 23.18 1.44 6.88
C HIS A 178 22.35 0.16 6.88
N TRP A 179 22.77 -0.82 6.08
CA TRP A 179 22.17 -2.16 6.01
C TRP A 179 22.68 -3.04 7.15
N GLN A 180 21.87 -4.02 7.55
CA GLN A 180 22.17 -4.92 8.66
C GLN A 180 22.51 -4.16 9.95
N SER A 181 21.86 -3.02 10.13
CA SER A 181 22.09 -2.06 11.21
C SER A 181 20.77 -1.81 11.96
N PRO A 182 20.26 -2.77 12.74
CA PRO A 182 19.03 -2.58 13.49
C PRO A 182 19.24 -1.49 14.56
N LYS A 183 18.36 -0.49 14.54
CA LYS A 183 18.31 0.61 15.48
C LYS A 183 16.90 0.83 16.00
N SER A 184 16.77 1.47 17.15
CA SER A 184 15.53 1.87 17.77
C SER A 184 15.54 3.36 18.13
N PRO A 185 14.40 4.00 18.39
CA PRO A 185 14.35 5.38 18.84
C PRO A 185 15.22 5.65 20.09
N SER A 186 15.35 4.68 20.98
CA SER A 186 16.14 4.78 22.21
C SER A 186 17.67 4.86 21.99
N ASP A 187 18.15 4.54 20.77
CA ASP A 187 19.56 4.71 20.40
C ASP A 187 19.93 6.18 20.17
N PHE A 188 18.95 7.09 20.16
CA PHE A 188 19.12 8.48 19.78
C PHE A 188 18.50 9.43 20.81
N ALA A 189 19.06 10.63 20.91
CA ALA A 189 18.53 11.74 21.71
C ALA A 189 18.32 12.98 20.80
N PRO A 190 17.30 12.98 19.91
CA PRO A 190 17.17 13.98 18.87
C PRO A 190 17.06 15.40 19.43
N GLY A 191 17.75 16.34 18.77
CA GLY A 191 17.81 17.75 19.16
C GLY A 191 18.84 18.07 20.23
N THR A 192 19.64 17.10 20.71
CA THR A 192 20.77 17.35 21.61
C THR A 192 22.09 17.47 20.84
N PRO A 193 23.10 18.15 21.37
CA PRO A 193 24.39 18.31 20.68
C PRO A 193 25.03 16.97 20.29
N GLY A 194 25.45 16.85 19.02
CA GLY A 194 26.06 15.64 18.49
C GLY A 194 25.09 14.50 18.12
N GLN A 195 23.80 14.72 18.29
CA GLN A 195 22.73 13.80 17.92
C GLN A 195 21.96 14.32 16.70
N PRO A 196 21.14 13.47 16.02
CA PRO A 196 20.29 13.95 14.94
C PRO A 196 19.29 15.00 15.41
N ASP A 197 18.87 15.87 14.50
CA ASP A 197 17.78 16.81 14.77
C ASP A 197 16.43 16.08 14.83
N TRP A 198 16.26 15.04 13.99
CA TRP A 198 15.03 14.27 13.86
C TRP A 198 15.31 12.77 13.85
N VAL A 199 14.40 12.01 14.44
CA VAL A 199 14.33 10.54 14.33
C VAL A 199 12.95 10.13 13.88
N PHE A 200 12.89 9.32 12.85
CA PHE A 200 11.62 8.76 12.31
C PHE A 200 11.65 7.25 12.38
N ASP A 201 10.68 6.67 13.05
CA ASP A 201 10.53 5.21 13.15
C ASP A 201 9.50 4.70 12.16
N CYS A 202 9.96 4.07 11.09
CA CYS A 202 9.19 3.46 10.02
C CYS A 202 9.42 1.93 9.93
N ARG A 203 9.82 1.27 11.04
CA ARG A 203 10.24 -0.14 11.07
C ARG A 203 9.10 -1.16 10.92
N GLY A 204 7.85 -0.71 10.78
CA GLY A 204 6.72 -1.64 10.73
C GLY A 204 6.68 -2.55 11.97
N LEU A 205 6.61 -3.88 11.79
CA LEU A 205 6.63 -4.81 12.92
C LEU A 205 7.91 -4.78 13.74
N GLY A 206 9.02 -4.28 13.21
CA GLY A 206 10.26 -4.06 13.96
C GLY A 206 10.14 -3.04 15.08
N ALA A 207 9.08 -2.22 15.09
CA ALA A 207 8.78 -1.25 16.15
C ALA A 207 7.98 -1.84 17.33
N ARG A 208 7.66 -3.14 17.34
CA ARG A 208 6.78 -3.76 18.34
C ARG A 208 7.30 -3.61 19.77
N SER A 209 8.61 -3.67 19.99
CA SER A 209 9.20 -3.46 21.33
C SER A 209 8.85 -2.09 21.90
N ASP A 210 8.73 -1.09 21.05
CA ASP A 210 8.46 0.30 21.40
C ASP A 210 6.97 0.67 21.25
N TRP A 211 6.23 -0.15 20.51
CA TRP A 211 4.80 0.02 20.26
C TRP A 211 4.06 -1.30 20.42
N THR A 212 3.77 -1.67 21.66
CA THR A 212 3.24 -2.98 22.04
C THR A 212 1.86 -3.33 21.49
N GLN A 213 1.11 -2.34 20.99
CA GLN A 213 -0.18 -2.55 20.34
C GLN A 213 -0.05 -3.02 18.87
N LEU A 214 1.17 -2.98 18.30
CA LEU A 214 1.41 -3.48 16.94
C LEU A 214 1.29 -5.00 16.91
N ARG A 215 0.57 -5.49 15.93
CA ARG A 215 0.43 -6.90 15.58
C ARG A 215 0.63 -7.12 14.09
N GLY A 216 0.93 -8.33 13.70
CA GLY A 216 1.04 -8.72 12.31
C GLY A 216 -0.19 -9.49 11.84
N VAL A 217 -0.69 -9.18 10.64
CA VAL A 217 -1.70 -9.98 9.95
C VAL A 217 -1.09 -10.56 8.69
N ARG A 218 -1.00 -11.90 8.64
CA ARG A 218 -0.42 -12.65 7.53
C ARG A 218 -1.20 -12.41 6.24
N GLY A 219 -0.49 -12.15 5.17
CA GLY A 219 -1.01 -12.10 3.81
C GLY A 219 -0.14 -12.88 2.85
N GLU A 220 -0.77 -13.66 1.99
CA GLU A 220 -0.13 -14.45 0.96
C GLU A 220 -0.56 -13.95 -0.41
N VAL A 221 0.39 -13.84 -1.31
CA VAL A 221 0.23 -13.28 -2.65
C VAL A 221 0.97 -14.14 -3.65
N VAL A 222 0.38 -14.36 -4.81
CA VAL A 222 0.99 -15.08 -5.94
C VAL A 222 1.33 -14.09 -7.04
N ARG A 223 2.52 -14.19 -7.61
CA ARG A 223 2.89 -13.51 -8.87
C ARG A 223 2.92 -14.53 -10.00
N LEU A 224 2.21 -14.22 -11.07
CA LEU A 224 2.08 -15.06 -12.25
C LEU A 224 2.62 -14.34 -13.49
N HIS A 225 3.15 -15.09 -14.43
CA HIS A 225 3.35 -14.65 -15.80
C HIS A 225 2.32 -15.35 -16.69
N ALA A 226 1.41 -14.60 -17.30
CA ALA A 226 0.25 -15.11 -18.05
C ALA A 226 0.06 -14.35 -19.37
N PRO A 227 0.84 -14.68 -20.44
CA PRO A 227 0.78 -13.97 -21.73
C PRO A 227 -0.59 -14.04 -22.42
N GLU A 228 -1.38 -15.06 -22.11
CA GLU A 228 -2.72 -15.26 -22.69
C GLU A 228 -3.81 -14.41 -21.99
N VAL A 229 -3.46 -13.72 -20.90
CA VAL A 229 -4.38 -12.87 -20.16
C VAL A 229 -4.08 -11.41 -20.48
N THR A 230 -5.10 -10.68 -20.94
CA THR A 230 -4.97 -9.28 -21.38
C THR A 230 -5.82 -8.32 -20.54
N LEU A 231 -5.95 -8.60 -19.23
CA LEU A 231 -6.64 -7.68 -18.33
C LEU A 231 -5.93 -6.32 -18.31
N LEU A 232 -6.71 -5.27 -18.50
CA LEU A 232 -6.20 -3.90 -18.63
C LEU A 232 -6.14 -3.13 -17.31
N ARG A 233 -6.81 -3.62 -16.27
CA ARG A 233 -6.94 -2.93 -14.99
C ARG A 233 -7.09 -3.88 -13.82
N PRO A 234 -6.88 -3.42 -12.57
CA PRO A 234 -7.17 -4.21 -11.39
C PRO A 234 -8.62 -4.74 -11.43
N THR A 235 -8.76 -6.03 -11.21
CA THR A 235 -10.06 -6.71 -11.20
C THR A 235 -10.23 -7.44 -9.87
N ARG A 236 -11.33 -7.19 -9.18
CA ARG A 236 -11.68 -7.86 -7.93
C ARG A 236 -12.81 -8.85 -8.17
N LEU A 237 -12.67 -10.06 -7.70
CA LEU A 237 -13.74 -11.04 -7.65
C LEU A 237 -14.42 -10.97 -6.29
N ILE A 238 -15.73 -10.66 -6.29
CA ILE A 238 -16.57 -10.87 -5.10
C ILE A 238 -16.90 -12.36 -5.04
N HIS A 239 -16.49 -12.96 -3.93
CA HIS A 239 -16.79 -14.35 -3.62
C HIS A 239 -16.93 -14.47 -2.09
N PRO A 240 -17.98 -15.13 -1.56
CA PRO A 240 -18.24 -15.15 -0.11
C PRO A 240 -17.14 -15.81 0.70
N ARG A 241 -16.36 -16.68 0.07
CA ARG A 241 -15.31 -17.46 0.74
C ARG A 241 -13.90 -17.06 0.32
N TYR A 242 -13.72 -16.68 -0.95
CA TYR A 242 -12.39 -16.44 -1.55
C TYR A 242 -12.38 -15.14 -2.38
N PRO A 243 -12.61 -13.98 -1.74
CA PRO A 243 -12.47 -12.71 -2.46
C PRO A 243 -11.01 -12.51 -2.82
N ILE A 244 -10.76 -12.21 -4.09
CA ILE A 244 -9.41 -11.90 -4.56
C ILE A 244 -9.39 -10.60 -5.35
N TYR A 245 -8.20 -10.09 -5.53
CA TYR A 245 -7.89 -9.12 -6.56
C TYR A 245 -6.83 -9.68 -7.51
N ILE A 246 -6.89 -9.24 -8.76
CA ILE A 246 -5.93 -9.49 -9.83
C ILE A 246 -5.42 -8.14 -10.28
N ALA A 247 -4.14 -7.86 -10.05
CA ALA A 247 -3.50 -6.60 -10.40
C ALA A 247 -2.50 -6.84 -11.55
N PRO A 248 -2.86 -6.48 -12.82
CA PRO A 248 -1.96 -6.59 -13.96
C PRO A 248 -0.78 -5.62 -13.81
N LYS A 249 0.41 -6.08 -14.16
CA LYS A 249 1.64 -5.28 -14.24
C LYS A 249 2.17 -5.35 -15.67
N GLU A 250 3.31 -4.71 -15.93
CA GLU A 250 4.00 -4.84 -17.21
C GLU A 250 4.43 -6.28 -17.48
N ASP A 251 4.76 -6.57 -18.73
CA ASP A 251 5.29 -7.87 -19.19
C ASP A 251 4.41 -9.08 -18.83
N HIS A 252 3.08 -8.92 -18.90
CA HIS A 252 2.11 -9.98 -18.57
C HIS A 252 2.27 -10.57 -17.17
N VAL A 253 2.82 -9.78 -16.24
CA VAL A 253 2.89 -10.16 -14.85
C VAL A 253 1.58 -9.77 -14.13
N PHE A 254 1.07 -10.68 -13.33
CA PHE A 254 -0.13 -10.48 -12.53
C PHE A 254 0.15 -10.75 -11.06
N VAL A 255 -0.34 -9.89 -10.20
CA VAL A 255 -0.32 -10.08 -8.75
C VAL A 255 -1.70 -10.48 -8.28
N ILE A 256 -1.83 -11.72 -7.77
CA ILE A 256 -3.07 -12.28 -7.26
C ILE A 256 -3.01 -12.26 -5.73
N GLY A 257 -3.99 -11.67 -5.11
CA GLY A 257 -4.05 -11.58 -3.66
C GLY A 257 -5.47 -11.38 -3.11
N ALA A 258 -5.58 -11.46 -1.86
CA ALA A 258 -4.61 -11.92 -0.88
C ALA A 258 -5.35 -12.65 0.25
N THR A 259 -4.65 -13.57 0.88
CA THR A 259 -5.17 -14.11 2.13
C THR A 259 -5.09 -13.06 3.23
N GLU A 260 -5.93 -13.25 4.25
CA GLU A 260 -5.92 -12.45 5.47
C GLU A 260 -6.09 -13.41 6.65
N ILE A 261 -4.98 -13.65 7.36
CA ILE A 261 -4.92 -14.66 8.40
C ILE A 261 -4.37 -13.99 9.67
N GLU A 262 -5.12 -14.07 10.75
CA GLU A 262 -4.76 -13.50 12.06
C GLU A 262 -3.62 -14.31 12.71
N THR A 263 -2.44 -14.21 12.12
CA THR A 263 -1.19 -14.81 12.63
C THR A 263 0.01 -14.02 12.11
N GLU A 264 1.13 -14.16 12.78
CA GLU A 264 2.42 -13.58 12.39
C GLU A 264 3.39 -14.60 11.81
N ASP A 265 2.93 -15.82 11.57
CA ASP A 265 3.71 -16.85 10.94
C ASP A 265 4.15 -16.43 9.54
N LEU A 266 5.47 -16.39 9.30
CA LEU A 266 6.10 -16.05 8.04
C LEU A 266 6.56 -17.28 7.24
N SER A 267 6.18 -18.48 7.67
CA SER A 267 6.45 -19.70 6.91
C SER A 267 5.86 -19.60 5.48
N PRO A 268 6.36 -20.39 4.52
CA PRO A 268 5.82 -20.40 3.16
C PRO A 268 4.31 -20.61 3.12
N ALA A 269 3.66 -20.14 2.05
CA ALA A 269 2.21 -20.26 1.85
C ALA A 269 1.77 -21.73 1.88
N SER A 270 0.59 -21.97 2.45
CA SER A 270 0.01 -23.31 2.51
C SER A 270 -0.52 -23.75 1.15
N VAL A 271 -0.62 -25.06 0.95
CA VAL A 271 -1.28 -25.64 -0.25
C VAL A 271 -2.72 -25.12 -0.35
N ARG A 272 -3.45 -25.04 0.76
CA ARG A 272 -4.83 -24.52 0.78
C ARG A 272 -4.89 -23.09 0.26
N SER A 273 -4.13 -22.17 0.83
CA SER A 273 -4.11 -20.76 0.42
C SER A 273 -3.73 -20.60 -1.04
N THR A 274 -2.73 -21.37 -1.50
CA THR A 274 -2.30 -21.35 -2.89
C THR A 274 -3.41 -21.81 -3.84
N LEU A 275 -4.10 -22.91 -3.52
CA LEU A 275 -5.21 -23.41 -4.30
C LEU A 275 -6.39 -22.41 -4.32
N GLU A 276 -6.69 -21.77 -3.20
CA GLU A 276 -7.76 -20.76 -3.10
C GLU A 276 -7.47 -19.57 -4.03
N LEU A 277 -6.27 -19.01 -3.99
CA LEU A 277 -5.88 -17.88 -4.83
C LEU A 277 -5.85 -18.24 -6.32
N LEU A 278 -5.23 -19.36 -6.68
CA LEU A 278 -5.08 -19.76 -8.08
C LEU A 278 -6.42 -20.20 -8.69
N SER A 279 -7.23 -20.97 -7.95
CA SER A 279 -8.55 -21.37 -8.42
C SER A 279 -9.46 -20.17 -8.63
N ALA A 280 -9.47 -19.19 -7.71
CA ALA A 280 -10.27 -17.98 -7.86
C ALA A 280 -9.80 -17.16 -9.09
N ALA A 281 -8.49 -17.01 -9.32
CA ALA A 281 -7.97 -16.35 -10.52
C ALA A 281 -8.41 -17.07 -11.81
N TYR A 282 -8.32 -18.40 -11.82
CA TYR A 282 -8.76 -19.22 -12.95
C TYR A 282 -10.26 -19.04 -13.26
N THR A 283 -11.11 -18.86 -12.25
CA THR A 283 -12.54 -18.60 -12.49
C THR A 283 -12.80 -17.22 -13.13
N VAL A 284 -11.92 -16.25 -12.91
CA VAL A 284 -12.01 -14.93 -13.56
C VAL A 284 -11.59 -15.04 -15.03
N HIS A 285 -10.46 -15.69 -15.31
CA HIS A 285 -9.97 -15.82 -16.68
C HIS A 285 -9.24 -17.15 -16.91
N SER A 286 -9.75 -17.94 -17.87
CA SER A 286 -9.23 -19.30 -18.16
C SER A 286 -7.74 -19.32 -18.60
N GLY A 287 -7.22 -18.23 -19.18
CA GLY A 287 -5.81 -18.10 -19.53
C GLY A 287 -4.86 -18.22 -18.33
N PHE A 288 -5.35 -18.07 -17.11
CA PHE A 288 -4.53 -18.33 -15.93
C PHE A 288 -4.21 -19.82 -15.71
N ALA A 289 -4.92 -20.75 -16.39
CA ALA A 289 -4.62 -22.18 -16.30
C ALA A 289 -3.19 -22.49 -16.75
N GLU A 290 -2.71 -21.81 -17.78
CA GLU A 290 -1.37 -22.02 -18.36
C GLU A 290 -0.32 -21.01 -17.86
N ALA A 291 -0.70 -20.12 -16.93
CA ALA A 291 0.20 -19.15 -16.34
C ALA A 291 1.38 -19.83 -15.60
N ARG A 292 2.52 -19.19 -15.63
CA ARG A 292 3.71 -19.65 -14.87
C ARG A 292 3.72 -18.97 -13.52
N ILE A 293 3.83 -19.75 -12.45
CA ILE A 293 3.99 -19.23 -11.09
C ILE A 293 5.43 -18.74 -10.97
N LEU A 294 5.61 -17.42 -10.85
CA LEU A 294 6.91 -16.82 -10.65
C LEU A 294 7.34 -16.94 -9.20
N GLU A 295 6.42 -16.68 -8.28
CA GLU A 295 6.65 -16.76 -6.84
C GLU A 295 5.34 -16.75 -6.05
N ILE A 296 5.41 -17.29 -4.85
CA ILE A 296 4.38 -17.19 -3.83
C ILE A 296 5.03 -16.61 -2.60
N ASN A 297 4.55 -15.46 -2.16
CA ASN A 297 5.15 -14.73 -1.06
C ASN A 297 4.20 -14.61 0.12
N THR A 298 4.79 -14.67 1.31
CA THR A 298 4.11 -14.47 2.59
C THR A 298 4.73 -13.28 3.28
N GLN A 299 3.89 -12.40 3.85
CA GLN A 299 4.37 -11.32 4.72
C GLN A 299 3.30 -10.96 5.75
N ALA A 300 3.73 -10.47 6.90
CA ALA A 300 2.84 -9.94 7.93
C ALA A 300 2.69 -8.43 7.78
N ARG A 301 1.45 -7.98 7.71
CA ARG A 301 1.10 -6.56 7.61
C ARG A 301 1.09 -5.93 8.99
N PRO A 302 1.89 -4.87 9.26
CA PRO A 302 1.85 -4.19 10.55
C PRO A 302 0.52 -3.44 10.73
N THR A 303 -0.19 -3.74 11.80
CA THR A 303 -1.46 -3.10 12.10
C THR A 303 -1.65 -2.87 13.61
N LEU A 304 -2.58 -1.98 13.96
CA LEU A 304 -3.04 -1.70 15.31
C LEU A 304 -4.37 -2.43 15.58
N ALA A 305 -4.86 -2.35 16.81
CA ALA A 305 -6.05 -3.08 17.22
C ALA A 305 -7.31 -2.71 16.43
N ASP A 306 -7.40 -1.45 15.98
CA ASP A 306 -8.50 -0.91 15.17
C ASP A 306 -8.28 -1.01 13.66
N ASN A 307 -7.15 -1.60 13.23
CA ASN A 307 -6.70 -1.68 11.82
C ASN A 307 -6.49 -0.30 11.14
N LEU A 308 -6.36 0.77 11.92
CA LEU A 308 -6.09 2.10 11.41
C LEU A 308 -4.62 2.50 11.60
N PRO A 309 -4.06 3.31 10.69
CA PRO A 309 -2.72 3.86 10.87
C PRO A 309 -2.70 4.88 11.99
N ALA A 310 -1.51 5.11 12.54
CA ALA A 310 -1.31 6.18 13.50
C ALA A 310 0.10 6.79 13.39
N VAL A 311 0.20 8.04 13.82
CA VAL A 311 1.45 8.75 14.07
C VAL A 311 1.59 8.95 15.57
N ARG A 312 2.76 8.65 16.13
CA ARG A 312 3.09 8.88 17.54
C ARG A 312 4.33 9.75 17.65
N CYS A 313 4.24 10.80 18.44
CA CYS A 313 5.38 11.60 18.85
C CYS A 313 5.88 11.11 20.22
N LEU A 314 7.04 10.45 20.24
CA LEU A 314 7.74 10.04 21.46
C LEU A 314 8.44 11.25 22.12
N SER A 315 8.78 12.23 21.31
CA SER A 315 9.25 13.57 21.68
C SER A 315 8.96 14.51 20.50
N PRO A 316 9.07 15.83 20.67
CA PRO A 316 8.81 16.78 19.56
C PRO A 316 9.62 16.51 18.28
N ARG A 317 10.73 15.78 18.39
CA ARG A 317 11.65 15.46 17.29
C ARG A 317 11.83 13.96 17.04
N CYS A 318 11.00 13.12 17.65
CA CYS A 318 11.00 11.67 17.44
C CYS A 318 9.58 11.19 17.10
N VAL A 319 9.39 10.74 15.86
CA VAL A 319 8.07 10.42 15.30
C VAL A 319 8.04 8.98 14.81
N GLN A 320 7.01 8.23 15.19
CA GLN A 320 6.74 6.89 14.69
C GLN A 320 5.55 6.92 13.72
N LEU A 321 5.70 6.29 12.55
CA LEU A 321 4.65 6.12 11.54
C LEU A 321 4.39 4.64 11.34
N ASN A 322 3.20 4.15 11.69
CA ASN A 322 2.93 2.71 11.64
C ASN A 322 1.44 2.37 11.48
N GLY A 323 1.14 1.07 11.42
CA GLY A 323 -0.24 0.59 11.36
C GLY A 323 -0.88 0.70 9.97
N LEU A 324 -0.09 0.78 8.89
CA LEU A 324 -0.63 0.95 7.53
C LEU A 324 -1.41 -0.28 7.03
N TYR A 325 -1.28 -1.42 7.70
CA TYR A 325 -2.03 -2.65 7.45
C TYR A 325 -1.97 -3.08 5.98
N ARG A 326 -3.12 -3.40 5.40
CA ARG A 326 -3.28 -3.78 3.99
C ARG A 326 -3.29 -2.58 3.02
N HIS A 327 -3.33 -1.37 3.56
CA HIS A 327 -3.53 -0.13 2.82
C HIS A 327 -2.24 0.64 2.55
N GLY A 328 -1.06 0.03 2.78
CA GLY A 328 0.23 0.72 2.76
C GLY A 328 0.42 1.68 1.58
N PHE A 329 0.31 1.19 0.34
CA PHE A 329 0.46 2.05 -0.86
C PHE A 329 -0.70 3.04 -1.00
N LEU A 330 -1.90 2.68 -0.56
CA LEU A 330 -3.07 3.54 -0.65
C LEU A 330 -2.94 4.78 0.24
N ILE A 331 -2.30 4.68 1.42
CA ILE A 331 -2.28 5.76 2.41
C ILE A 331 -0.89 6.36 2.68
N ALA A 332 0.18 5.74 2.16
CA ALA A 332 1.56 6.21 2.41
C ALA A 332 1.79 7.68 2.03
N PRO A 333 1.28 8.21 0.91
CA PRO A 333 1.45 9.64 0.59
C PRO A 333 0.82 10.58 1.63
N ALA A 334 -0.36 10.25 2.14
CA ALA A 334 -1.00 11.06 3.17
C ALA A 334 -0.22 11.02 4.51
N MET A 335 0.26 9.83 4.89
CA MET A 335 1.12 9.66 6.07
C MET A 335 2.45 10.43 5.93
N LEU A 336 3.02 10.43 4.72
CA LEU A 336 4.20 11.22 4.40
C LEU A 336 3.95 12.72 4.59
N ASP A 337 2.87 13.22 3.98
CA ASP A 337 2.56 14.66 4.03
C ASP A 337 2.26 15.13 5.47
N VAL A 338 1.61 14.29 6.29
CA VAL A 338 1.43 14.56 7.73
C VAL A 338 2.76 14.63 8.48
N ALA A 339 3.70 13.71 8.18
CA ALA A 339 5.01 13.75 8.81
C ALA A 339 5.82 14.99 8.39
N LEU A 340 5.73 15.39 7.13
CA LEU A 340 6.41 16.58 6.61
C LEU A 340 5.82 17.87 7.17
N GLU A 341 4.48 17.97 7.29
CA GLU A 341 3.81 19.09 7.96
C GLU A 341 4.29 19.24 9.41
N TRP A 342 4.43 18.12 10.12
CA TRP A 342 4.96 18.14 11.49
C TRP A 342 6.42 18.64 11.54
N VAL A 343 7.27 18.21 10.61
CA VAL A 343 8.67 18.66 10.52
C VAL A 343 8.77 20.16 10.24
N GLU A 344 7.98 20.65 9.28
CA GLU A 344 8.09 22.02 8.78
C GLU A 344 7.35 23.02 9.66
N HIS A 345 6.22 22.66 10.23
CA HIS A 345 5.29 23.59 10.87
C HIS A 345 4.88 23.22 12.29
N GLN A 346 5.21 22.03 12.78
CA GLN A 346 4.71 21.48 14.06
C GLN A 346 3.16 21.51 14.11
N SER A 347 2.52 21.37 12.93
CA SER A 347 1.07 21.36 12.74
C SER A 347 0.56 19.92 12.60
N THR A 348 -0.69 19.70 13.01
CA THR A 348 -1.43 18.45 12.84
C THR A 348 -2.70 18.65 12.02
N GLU A 349 -2.78 19.71 11.23
CA GLU A 349 -3.97 20.05 10.45
C GLU A 349 -4.30 18.98 9.41
N LEU A 350 -3.27 18.44 8.71
CA LEU A 350 -3.47 17.34 7.77
C LEU A 350 -3.92 16.06 8.47
N ALA A 351 -3.35 15.74 9.63
CA ALA A 351 -3.80 14.61 10.43
C ALA A 351 -5.28 14.76 10.81
N ALA A 352 -5.69 15.93 11.25
CA ALA A 352 -7.10 16.24 11.58
C ALA A 352 -8.00 16.15 10.33
N LYS A 353 -7.55 16.67 9.17
CA LYS A 353 -8.28 16.59 7.89
C LYS A 353 -8.55 15.14 7.47
N PHE A 354 -7.59 14.25 7.66
CA PHE A 354 -7.73 12.82 7.36
C PHE A 354 -8.44 12.05 8.48
N ALA A 355 -8.66 12.66 9.66
CA ALA A 355 -9.03 11.97 10.89
C ALA A 355 -8.01 10.86 11.24
N LEU A 356 -6.73 11.10 10.93
CA LEU A 356 -5.61 10.24 11.28
C LEU A 356 -5.25 10.46 12.76
N LYS A 357 -5.06 9.37 13.47
CA LYS A 357 -4.65 9.40 14.87
C LYS A 357 -3.22 9.94 14.99
N PHE A 358 -3.07 11.06 15.68
CA PHE A 358 -1.80 11.70 15.99
C PHE A 358 -1.67 11.83 17.52
N GLU A 359 -0.74 11.10 18.13
CA GLU A 359 -0.60 10.97 19.57
C GLU A 359 0.73 11.53 20.08
N HIS A 360 0.70 12.22 21.21
CA HIS A 360 1.88 12.52 22.03
C HIS A 360 1.97 11.51 23.17
N VAL A 361 3.11 10.86 23.33
CA VAL A 361 3.32 9.75 24.29
C VAL A 361 4.27 10.16 25.39
#